data_0b54cfeb02bc175fec10427007089584
#
_entry.id   0b54cfeb02bc175fec10427007089584
#
_cell.length_a   1.000
_cell.length_b   1.000
_cell.length_c   1.000
_cell.angle_alpha   90.00
_cell.angle_beta   90.00
_cell.angle_gamma   90.00
#
_symmetry.space_group_name_H-M   'P 1'
#
loop_
_entity.id
_entity.type
_entity.pdbx_description
1 polymer ?
#
loop_
_entity_poly.entity_id
_entity_poly.type
_entity_poly.pdbx_seq_one_letter_code
_entity_poly.pdbx_strand_id
1 'polypeptide(L)'
;MKSIYGKRKNYRMPQYLPSKEERAAYNYCIRNNIRISPIGIKEDSQKWRIEIRMGPYKRGERANVSPSIYDKHTIWSEYYRMCKYYYDKYRRSV
;
A
#
# COMPACT_ATOMS: atom_id res chain seq x y z
N MET A 1 -26.12 13.45 -13.77
CA MET A 1 -25.64 12.37 -13.27
C MET A 1 -24.35 11.99 -13.71
N LYS A 2 -24.12 11.78 -14.90
CA LYS A 2 -22.86 11.44 -15.37
C LYS A 2 -21.82 12.39 -15.03
N SER A 3 -22.16 13.63 -14.96
CA SER A 3 -21.17 14.64 -14.68
C SER A 3 -20.50 14.43 -13.33
N ILE A 4 -21.16 13.78 -12.42
CA ILE A 4 -20.56 13.52 -11.13
C ILE A 4 -19.37 12.60 -11.28
N TYR A 5 -19.50 11.59 -12.12
CA TYR A 5 -18.39 10.70 -12.33
C TYR A 5 -17.26 11.36 -13.08
N GLY A 6 -17.60 12.24 -13.99
CA GLY A 6 -16.58 12.98 -14.69
C GLY A 6 -15.76 13.82 -13.76
N LYS A 7 -16.41 14.44 -12.80
CA LYS A 7 -15.67 15.24 -11.85
C LYS A 7 -14.73 14.44 -11.00
N ARG A 8 -15.12 13.22 -10.66
CA ARG A 8 -14.25 12.41 -9.86
C ARG A 8 -12.94 12.11 -10.51
N LYS A 9 -12.91 12.10 -11.81
CA LYS A 9 -11.66 11.84 -12.50
C LYS A 9 -10.60 12.84 -12.13
N ASN A 10 -10.99 14.04 -11.81
CA ASN A 10 -10.03 15.07 -11.49
C ASN A 10 -9.35 14.86 -10.17
N TYR A 11 -9.91 14.00 -9.33
CA TYR A 11 -9.35 13.75 -8.01
C TYR A 11 -8.69 12.40 -7.90
N ARG A 12 -8.58 11.68 -9.00
CA ARG A 12 -7.93 10.40 -8.94
C ARG A 12 -6.46 10.56 -8.74
N MET A 13 -5.89 9.63 -7.99
CA MET A 13 -4.46 9.54 -7.91
C MET A 13 -3.92 9.11 -9.26
N PRO A 14 -2.69 9.48 -9.59
CA PRO A 14 -2.07 8.98 -10.81
C PRO A 14 -2.11 7.46 -10.82
N GLN A 15 -2.43 6.91 -11.96
CA GLN A 15 -2.50 5.48 -12.08
C GLN A 15 -1.11 4.88 -12.03
N TYR A 16 -0.94 3.86 -11.22
CA TYR A 16 0.32 3.14 -11.12
C TYR A 16 0.10 1.75 -11.68
N LEU A 17 0.96 1.35 -12.60
CA LEU A 17 0.88 0.02 -13.18
C LEU A 17 2.01 -0.83 -12.63
N PRO A 18 1.71 -1.72 -11.70
CA PRO A 18 2.78 -2.53 -11.11
C PRO A 18 3.36 -3.50 -12.13
N SER A 19 4.63 -3.79 -11.96
CA SER A 19 5.30 -4.76 -12.79
C SER A 19 4.82 -6.16 -12.44
N LYS A 20 5.21 -7.12 -13.24
CA LYS A 20 4.88 -8.51 -13.01
C LYS A 20 5.42 -8.97 -11.66
N GLU A 21 6.64 -8.57 -11.35
CA GLU A 21 7.26 -8.94 -10.08
C GLU A 21 6.58 -8.28 -8.90
N GLU A 22 6.17 -7.04 -9.07
CA GLU A 22 5.46 -6.35 -8.02
C GLU A 22 4.12 -6.99 -7.73
N ARG A 23 3.42 -7.42 -8.77
CA ARG A 23 2.15 -8.10 -8.57
C ARG A 23 2.32 -9.44 -7.90
N ALA A 24 3.39 -10.16 -8.25
CA ALA A 24 3.68 -11.43 -7.59
C ALA A 24 3.95 -11.21 -6.12
N ALA A 25 4.70 -10.18 -5.78
CA ALA A 25 4.99 -9.85 -4.40
C ALA A 25 3.73 -9.46 -3.64
N TYR A 26 2.88 -8.68 -4.27
CA TYR A 26 1.62 -8.28 -3.68
C TYR A 26 0.75 -9.50 -3.37
N ASN A 27 0.63 -10.41 -4.33
CA ASN A 27 -0.17 -11.62 -4.13
C ASN A 27 0.40 -12.51 -3.03
N TYR A 28 1.72 -12.57 -2.94
CA TYR A 28 2.37 -13.33 -1.88
C TYR A 28 2.00 -12.74 -0.52
N CYS A 29 2.06 -11.43 -0.39
CA CYS A 29 1.73 -10.78 0.86
C CYS A 29 0.28 -11.05 1.25
N ILE A 30 -0.64 -10.94 0.31
CA ILE A 30 -2.05 -11.20 0.58
C ILE A 30 -2.23 -12.62 1.10
N ARG A 31 -1.61 -13.58 0.44
CA ARG A 31 -1.78 -14.99 0.81
C ARG A 31 -1.13 -15.34 2.14
N ASN A 32 -0.17 -14.56 2.56
CA ASN A 32 0.55 -14.85 3.80
C ASN A 32 0.22 -13.89 4.93
N ASN A 33 -0.89 -13.19 4.81
CA ASN A 33 -1.37 -12.28 5.84
C ASN A 33 -0.39 -11.18 6.19
N ILE A 34 0.38 -10.73 5.21
CA ILE A 34 1.24 -9.57 5.38
C ILE A 34 0.40 -8.42 4.85
N ARG A 35 -0.17 -7.63 5.76
CA ARG A 35 -1.13 -6.60 5.40
C ARG A 35 -0.45 -5.25 5.34
N ILE A 36 -0.28 -4.74 4.13
CA ILE A 36 0.38 -3.48 3.88
C ILE A 36 -0.67 -2.53 3.31
N SER A 37 -0.86 -1.40 3.95
CA SER A 37 -1.93 -0.47 3.58
C SER A 37 -1.46 0.96 3.60
N PRO A 38 -1.82 1.75 2.58
CA PRO A 38 -1.59 3.19 2.66
C PRO A 38 -2.61 3.81 3.60
N ILE A 39 -2.17 4.75 4.42
CA ILE A 39 -3.02 5.42 5.38
C ILE A 39 -2.90 6.92 5.19
N GLY A 40 -4.03 7.57 5.00
CA GLY A 40 -4.04 9.01 4.84
C GLY A 40 -3.61 9.71 6.13
N ILE A 41 -2.97 10.84 5.98
CA ILE A 41 -2.56 11.65 7.10
C ILE A 41 -3.66 12.65 7.39
N LYS A 42 -4.06 12.73 8.65
CA LYS A 42 -5.15 13.58 9.04
C LYS A 42 -4.93 15.04 8.67
N GLU A 43 -3.73 15.49 8.82
CA GLU A 43 -3.40 16.90 8.59
C GLU A 43 -3.30 17.27 7.12
N ASP A 44 -3.13 16.30 6.25
CA ASP A 44 -2.95 16.57 4.84
C ASP A 44 -3.53 15.42 4.02
N SER A 45 -4.67 15.68 3.38
CA SER A 45 -5.37 14.65 2.65
C SER A 45 -4.65 14.17 1.40
N GLN A 46 -3.54 14.81 1.04
CA GLN A 46 -2.77 14.39 -0.13
C GLN A 46 -1.47 13.71 0.25
N LYS A 47 -1.37 13.28 1.48
CA LYS A 47 -0.18 12.58 1.95
C LYS A 47 -0.58 11.30 2.65
N TRP A 48 0.30 10.33 2.61
CA TRP A 48 0.05 9.01 3.18
C TRP A 48 1.27 8.46 3.87
N ARG A 49 1.01 7.57 4.81
CA ARG A 49 2.05 6.70 5.36
C ARG A 49 1.67 5.29 4.98
N ILE A 50 2.57 4.36 5.18
CA ILE A 50 2.28 2.95 4.91
C ILE A 50 2.26 2.21 6.23
N GLU A 51 1.18 1.47 6.45
CA GLU A 51 1.00 0.71 7.67
C GLU A 51 1.19 -0.77 7.35
N ILE A 52 1.92 -1.48 8.20
CA ILE A 52 2.22 -2.88 7.98
C ILE A 52 1.80 -3.67 9.21
N ARG A 53 0.99 -4.71 8.98
CA ARG A 53 0.58 -5.63 10.02
C ARG A 53 0.85 -7.04 9.55
N MET A 54 1.27 -7.89 10.47
CA MET A 54 1.64 -9.26 10.15
C MET A 54 0.66 -10.22 10.78
N GLY A 55 0.34 -11.29 10.05
CA GLY A 55 -0.51 -12.34 10.56
C GLY A 55 -2.00 -12.02 10.49
N PRO A 56 -2.83 -12.90 11.00
CA PRO A 56 -4.27 -12.68 10.98
C PRO A 56 -4.65 -11.51 11.85
N TYR A 57 -5.77 -10.91 11.54
CA TYR A 57 -6.26 -9.76 12.27
C TYR A 57 -6.41 -10.08 13.76
N LYS A 58 -5.94 -9.19 14.60
CA LYS A 58 -6.11 -9.28 16.04
C LYS A 58 -6.62 -7.96 16.55
N ARG A 59 -7.60 -8.04 17.42
CA ARG A 59 -8.16 -6.85 18.01
C ARG A 59 -7.08 -6.11 18.81
N GLY A 60 -6.96 -4.84 18.58
CA GLY A 60 -5.99 -4.03 19.33
C GLY A 60 -4.54 -4.21 18.91
N GLU A 61 -4.31 -4.89 17.81
CA GLU A 61 -2.93 -5.08 17.36
C GLU A 61 -2.31 -3.76 16.95
N ARG A 62 -1.01 -3.67 17.13
CA ARG A 62 -0.27 -2.50 16.72
C ARG A 62 0.27 -2.69 15.32
N ALA A 63 0.29 -1.60 14.57
CA ALA A 63 0.85 -1.63 13.24
C ALA A 63 2.24 -1.02 13.26
N ASN A 64 3.10 -1.51 12.37
CA ASN A 64 4.34 -0.83 12.11
C ASN A 64 4.04 0.21 11.04
N VAL A 65 4.39 1.43 11.31
CA VAL A 65 4.08 2.53 10.39
C VAL A 65 5.38 3.07 9.83
N SER A 66 5.42 3.26 8.52
CA SER A 66 6.63 3.78 7.89
C SER A 66 6.94 5.16 8.45
N PRO A 67 8.21 5.49 8.64
CA PRO A 67 8.58 6.81 9.15
C PRO A 67 8.42 7.90 8.12
N SER A 68 8.40 7.55 6.85
CA SER A 68 8.31 8.54 5.77
C SER A 68 6.87 8.83 5.40
N ILE A 69 6.67 10.00 4.84
CA ILE A 69 5.38 10.42 4.35
C ILE A 69 5.48 10.48 2.83
N TYR A 70 4.49 9.92 2.14
CA TYR A 70 4.50 9.81 0.69
C TYR A 70 3.35 10.61 0.09
N ASP A 71 3.57 11.14 -1.10
CA ASP A 71 2.50 11.86 -1.80
C ASP A 71 1.87 10.96 -2.87
N LYS A 72 0.95 11.52 -3.65
CA LYS A 72 0.21 10.73 -4.62
C LYS A 72 1.09 10.19 -5.75
N HIS A 73 2.27 10.74 -5.94
CA HIS A 73 3.16 10.28 -7.01
C HIS A 73 4.08 9.16 -6.54
N THR A 74 4.29 9.04 -5.24
CA THR A 74 5.24 8.07 -4.71
C THR A 74 4.58 6.95 -3.90
N ILE A 75 3.35 7.16 -3.44
CA ILE A 75 2.74 6.20 -2.52
C ILE A 75 2.67 4.78 -3.10
N TRP A 76 2.27 4.64 -4.35
CA TRP A 76 2.12 3.30 -4.91
C TRP A 76 3.44 2.62 -5.20
N SER A 77 4.45 3.36 -5.66
CA SER A 77 5.75 2.74 -5.88
C SER A 77 6.36 2.28 -4.56
N GLU A 78 6.16 3.05 -3.49
CA GLU A 78 6.67 2.64 -2.17
C GLU A 78 5.85 1.49 -1.60
N TYR A 79 4.56 1.49 -1.85
CA TYR A 79 3.70 0.40 -1.41
C TYR A 79 4.19 -0.92 -2.02
N TYR A 80 4.42 -0.96 -3.33
CA TYR A 80 4.88 -2.18 -3.97
C TYR A 80 6.32 -2.52 -3.62
N ARG A 81 7.12 -1.51 -3.34
CA ARG A 81 8.49 -1.76 -2.88
C ARG A 81 8.46 -2.47 -1.53
N MET A 82 7.54 -2.10 -0.67
CA MET A 82 7.36 -2.80 0.60
C MET A 82 6.92 -4.23 0.39
N CYS A 83 5.99 -4.43 -0.52
CA CYS A 83 5.54 -5.80 -0.84
C CYS A 83 6.73 -6.64 -1.28
N LYS A 84 7.59 -6.09 -2.13
CA LYS A 84 8.76 -6.83 -2.60
C LYS A 84 9.74 -7.11 -1.48
N TYR A 85 9.88 -6.16 -0.57
CA TYR A 85 10.78 -6.34 0.57
C TYR A 85 10.36 -7.57 1.39
N TYR A 86 9.08 -7.66 1.72
CA TYR A 86 8.60 -8.79 2.51
C TYR A 86 8.57 -10.08 1.72
N TYR A 87 8.27 -9.99 0.45
CA TYR A 87 8.31 -11.14 -0.43
C TYR A 87 9.71 -11.74 -0.44
N ASP A 88 10.73 -10.92 -0.66
CA ASP A 88 12.10 -11.40 -0.72
C ASP A 88 12.56 -11.93 0.63
N LYS A 89 12.19 -11.23 1.69
CA LYS A 89 12.60 -11.60 3.03
C LYS A 89 12.08 -12.97 3.46
N TYR A 90 10.79 -13.18 3.27
CA TYR A 90 10.17 -14.40 3.77
C TYR A 90 10.21 -15.55 2.78
N ARG A 91 10.20 -15.26 1.52
CA ARG A 91 10.31 -16.31 0.54
C ARG A 91 11.64 -17.06 0.65
N ARG A 92 12.70 -16.34 1.00
CA ARG A 92 14.00 -16.96 1.13
C ARG A 92 14.12 -17.86 2.34
N SER A 93 13.28 -17.67 3.31
CA SER A 93 13.37 -18.46 4.54
C SER A 93 12.87 -19.87 4.38
N VAL A 94 12.30 -20.19 3.28
CA VAL A 94 11.68 -21.51 3.09
C VAL A 94 12.67 -22.54 2.59
#